data_ca0c653e2d5d8b122350a2adfffb3fe1
#
_entry.id   ca0c653e2d5d8b122350a2adfffb3fe1
#
_cell.length_a   1.000
_cell.length_b   1.000
_cell.length_c   1.000
_cell.angle_alpha   90.00
_cell.angle_beta   90.00
_cell.angle_gamma   90.00
#
_symmetry.space_group_name_H-M   'P 1'
#
loop_
_entity.id
_entity.type
_entity.pdbx_description
1 polymer ?
#
loop_
_entity_poly.entity_id
_entity_poly.type
_entity_poly.pdbx_seq_one_letter_code
_entity_poly.pdbx_strand_id
1 'polypeptide(L)'
;MVLVGRQAPDFTAAAVLGNGEIVDNFNFAEFTKGKKAVVFFYPLDFTFVCPSELIAFDNRLADFQAKGVEVIGVSIDSQFSHNAWRNTAIEDGGIGQVKYPLVADVKHEICKAYDVEHPEAGVAFRGSFLIDEDGLVRHQVVNDLPLAVSYTHLRAHETSYD
;
A
#
# COMPACT_ATOMS: atom_id res chain seq x y z
N MET A 1 -3.69 -2.44 17.17
CA MET A 1 -4.05 -1.10 17.66
C MET A 1 -4.95 -0.41 16.65
N VAL A 2 -5.94 0.33 17.11
CA VAL A 2 -6.78 1.13 16.23
C VAL A 2 -6.13 2.49 16.00
N LEU A 3 -5.87 2.81 14.73
CA LEU A 3 -5.30 4.11 14.35
C LEU A 3 -6.35 5.12 13.90
N VAL A 4 -7.59 4.70 13.74
CA VAL A 4 -8.68 5.58 13.30
C VAL A 4 -8.80 6.78 14.23
N GLY A 5 -8.83 7.99 13.65
CA GLY A 5 -8.88 9.24 14.40
C GLY A 5 -7.52 9.77 14.83
N ARG A 6 -6.44 9.06 14.52
CA ARG A 6 -5.07 9.45 14.87
C ARG A 6 -4.31 9.88 13.63
N GLN A 7 -3.25 10.64 13.83
CA GLN A 7 -2.32 11.01 12.78
C GLN A 7 -1.67 9.75 12.22
N ALA A 8 -1.72 9.57 10.91
CA ALA A 8 -1.07 8.45 10.25
C ALA A 8 0.45 8.54 10.45
N PRO A 9 1.12 7.46 10.84
CA PRO A 9 2.58 7.47 10.96
C PRO A 9 3.24 7.84 9.63
N ASP A 10 4.09 8.86 9.65
CA ASP A 10 4.90 9.21 8.48
C ASP A 10 6.06 8.24 8.35
N PHE A 11 6.59 8.11 7.14
CA PHE A 11 7.74 7.25 6.89
C PHE A 11 8.54 7.73 5.69
N THR A 12 9.82 7.37 5.70
CA THR A 12 10.73 7.57 4.57
C THR A 12 11.47 6.25 4.34
N ALA A 13 11.40 5.74 3.13
CA ALA A 13 12.01 4.45 2.80
C ALA A 13 12.29 4.35 1.30
N ALA A 14 13.07 3.35 0.91
CA ALA A 14 13.26 3.04 -0.51
C ALA A 14 11.94 2.58 -1.12
N ALA A 15 11.75 2.86 -2.40
CA ALA A 15 10.53 2.52 -3.13
C ALA A 15 10.79 2.41 -4.62
N VAL A 16 9.88 1.72 -5.31
CA VAL A 16 9.77 1.78 -6.77
C VAL A 16 8.55 2.63 -7.09
N LEU A 17 8.74 3.72 -7.79
CA LEU A 17 7.65 4.63 -8.16
C LEU A 17 6.80 4.06 -9.30
N GLY A 18 5.65 4.64 -9.52
CA GLY A 18 4.73 4.21 -10.58
C GLY A 18 5.33 4.27 -11.98
N ASN A 19 6.35 5.11 -12.21
CA ASN A 19 7.08 5.18 -13.47
C ASN A 19 8.24 4.19 -13.58
N GLY A 20 8.47 3.37 -12.55
CA GLY A 20 9.55 2.39 -12.51
C GLY A 20 10.86 2.89 -11.93
N GLU A 21 10.95 4.15 -11.54
CA GLU A 21 12.15 4.71 -10.92
C GLU A 21 12.33 4.18 -9.51
N ILE A 22 13.54 3.73 -9.18
CA ILE A 22 13.90 3.31 -7.83
C ILE A 22 14.46 4.53 -7.11
N VAL A 23 13.89 4.86 -5.95
CA VAL A 23 14.35 5.96 -5.10
C VAL A 23 14.66 5.44 -3.71
N ASP A 24 15.59 6.11 -3.01
CA ASP A 24 16.00 5.70 -1.66
C ASP A 24 15.28 6.46 -0.55
N ASN A 25 14.57 7.52 -0.90
CA ASN A 25 14.04 8.47 0.07
C ASN A 25 12.58 8.87 -0.20
N PHE A 26 11.76 7.89 -0.58
CA PHE A 26 10.33 8.14 -0.72
C PHE A 26 9.74 8.52 0.63
N ASN A 27 9.12 9.70 0.72
CA ASN A 27 8.48 10.18 1.93
C ASN A 27 6.96 10.24 1.75
N PHE A 28 6.24 9.60 2.67
CA PHE A 28 4.79 9.49 2.61
C PHE A 28 4.10 10.86 2.68
N ALA A 29 4.46 11.68 3.65
CA ALA A 29 3.81 12.97 3.85
C ALA A 29 4.00 13.93 2.66
N GLU A 30 5.18 13.93 2.06
CA GLU A 30 5.44 14.74 0.87
C GLU A 30 4.63 14.25 -0.34
N PHE A 31 4.61 12.93 -0.54
CA PHE A 31 3.91 12.32 -1.68
C PHE A 31 2.41 12.59 -1.62
N THR A 32 1.82 12.60 -0.43
CA THR A 32 0.39 12.71 -0.22
C THR A 32 -0.08 14.11 0.17
N LYS A 33 0.81 15.09 0.15
CA LYS A 33 0.52 16.45 0.60
C LYS A 33 -0.72 17.02 -0.09
N GLY A 34 -1.72 17.40 0.71
CA GLY A 34 -2.97 17.97 0.22
C GLY A 34 -3.90 16.96 -0.44
N LYS A 35 -3.61 15.67 -0.33
CA LYS A 35 -4.39 14.60 -0.93
C LYS A 35 -4.78 13.56 0.12
N LYS A 36 -5.83 12.81 -0.18
CA LYS A 36 -6.16 11.60 0.56
C LYS A 36 -5.23 10.48 0.10
N ALA A 37 -5.11 9.43 0.91
CA ALA A 37 -4.27 8.28 0.56
C ALA A 37 -4.91 6.98 1.01
N VAL A 38 -4.66 5.93 0.22
CA VAL A 38 -4.84 4.54 0.63
C VAL A 38 -3.47 3.94 0.75
N VAL A 39 -3.09 3.52 1.96
CA VAL A 39 -1.86 2.77 2.20
C VAL A 39 -2.28 1.34 2.47
N PHE A 40 -1.83 0.40 1.63
CA PHE A 40 -2.14 -1.00 1.86
C PHE A 40 -0.88 -1.81 2.07
N PHE A 41 -0.98 -2.76 2.99
CA PHE A 41 0.09 -3.68 3.35
C PHE A 41 -0.24 -5.06 2.83
N TYR A 42 0.77 -5.77 2.35
CA TYR A 42 0.63 -7.16 1.92
C TYR A 42 1.86 -7.94 2.38
N PRO A 43 1.74 -9.27 2.53
CA PRO A 43 2.81 -10.05 3.16
C PRO A 43 4.12 -10.07 2.38
N LEU A 44 4.09 -10.49 1.12
CA LEU A 44 5.30 -10.72 0.33
C LEU A 44 5.02 -10.62 -1.16
N ASP A 45 6.02 -10.14 -1.90
CA ASP A 45 6.05 -10.23 -3.35
C ASP A 45 6.09 -11.71 -3.78
N PHE A 46 5.65 -11.98 -5.00
CA PHE A 46 5.71 -13.32 -5.62
C PHE A 46 4.92 -14.40 -4.88
N THR A 47 3.77 -14.05 -4.31
CA THR A 47 2.83 -15.00 -3.71
C THR A 47 1.54 -15.08 -4.51
N PHE A 48 0.74 -16.16 -4.32
CA PHE A 48 -0.43 -16.42 -5.16
C PHE A 48 -1.63 -15.51 -4.89
N VAL A 49 -1.76 -14.96 -3.69
CA VAL A 49 -2.94 -14.16 -3.31
C VAL A 49 -2.70 -12.66 -3.55
N CYS A 50 -1.50 -12.18 -3.29
CA CYS A 50 -1.16 -10.77 -3.38
C CYS A 50 -1.30 -10.14 -4.78
N PRO A 51 -0.99 -10.84 -5.89
CA PRO A 51 -1.07 -10.21 -7.21
C PRO A 51 -2.45 -9.66 -7.56
N SER A 52 -3.52 -10.39 -7.26
CA SER A 52 -4.86 -9.96 -7.60
C SER A 52 -5.26 -8.67 -6.89
N GLU A 53 -4.83 -8.49 -5.64
CA GLU A 53 -5.09 -7.29 -4.85
C GLU A 53 -4.34 -6.07 -5.43
N LEU A 54 -3.06 -6.24 -5.73
CA LEU A 54 -2.25 -5.17 -6.31
C LEU A 54 -2.72 -4.77 -7.70
N ILE A 55 -3.08 -5.73 -8.52
CA ILE A 55 -3.63 -5.49 -9.86
C ILE A 55 -4.98 -4.78 -9.78
N ALA A 56 -5.82 -5.15 -8.83
CA ALA A 56 -7.12 -4.51 -8.63
C ALA A 56 -6.97 -3.02 -8.29
N PHE A 57 -6.01 -2.67 -7.44
CA PHE A 57 -5.71 -1.26 -7.15
C PHE A 57 -5.22 -0.53 -8.39
N ASP A 58 -4.37 -1.13 -9.20
CA ASP A 58 -3.87 -0.50 -10.43
C ASP A 58 -5.01 -0.27 -11.43
N ASN A 59 -5.90 -1.24 -11.59
CA ASN A 59 -7.05 -1.12 -12.50
C ASN A 59 -8.00 0.00 -12.10
N ARG A 60 -8.01 0.40 -10.83
CA ARG A 60 -8.88 1.46 -10.31
C ARG A 60 -8.13 2.73 -9.94
N LEU A 61 -6.82 2.78 -10.23
CA LEU A 61 -5.99 3.91 -9.84
C LEU A 61 -6.50 5.24 -10.39
N ALA A 62 -6.92 5.27 -11.66
CA ALA A 62 -7.46 6.49 -12.26
C ALA A 62 -8.69 7.00 -11.53
N ASP A 63 -9.56 6.10 -11.06
CA ASP A 63 -10.75 6.47 -10.28
C ASP A 63 -10.35 7.08 -8.93
N PHE A 64 -9.37 6.49 -8.25
CA PHE A 64 -8.84 7.03 -6.99
C PHE A 64 -8.24 8.41 -7.20
N GLN A 65 -7.37 8.54 -8.21
CA GLN A 65 -6.68 9.80 -8.48
C GLN A 65 -7.65 10.92 -8.90
N ALA A 66 -8.72 10.58 -9.63
CA ALA A 66 -9.76 11.54 -10.00
C ALA A 66 -10.46 12.15 -8.77
N LYS A 67 -10.42 11.46 -7.65
CA LYS A 67 -10.99 11.93 -6.37
C LYS A 67 -9.94 12.48 -5.41
N GLY A 68 -8.72 12.71 -5.90
CA GLY A 68 -7.62 13.22 -5.08
C GLY A 68 -7.06 12.20 -4.11
N VAL A 69 -7.13 10.91 -4.43
CA VAL A 69 -6.62 9.82 -3.58
C VAL A 69 -5.40 9.18 -4.23
N GLU A 70 -4.29 9.14 -3.50
CA GLU A 70 -3.10 8.41 -3.92
C GLU A 70 -3.12 7.01 -3.31
N VAL A 71 -2.52 6.05 -4.01
CA VAL A 71 -2.43 4.65 -3.56
C VAL A 71 -0.96 4.30 -3.35
N ILE A 72 -0.66 3.64 -2.24
CA ILE A 72 0.70 3.24 -1.88
C ILE A 72 0.66 1.80 -1.37
N GLY A 73 1.46 0.91 -1.96
CA GLY A 73 1.61 -0.46 -1.49
C GLY A 73 2.88 -0.62 -0.66
N VAL A 74 2.82 -1.41 0.39
CA VAL A 74 3.95 -1.63 1.32
C VAL A 74 4.09 -3.10 1.65
N SER A 75 5.29 -3.64 1.53
CA SER A 75 5.66 -4.94 2.10
C SER A 75 7.10 -4.89 2.60
N ILE A 76 7.52 -5.95 3.28
CA ILE A 76 8.88 -6.05 3.83
C ILE A 76 9.93 -6.39 2.77
N ASP A 77 9.54 -6.60 1.53
CA ASP A 77 10.47 -6.88 0.44
C ASP A 77 11.29 -5.65 0.08
N SER A 78 12.44 -5.89 -0.56
CA SER A 78 13.29 -4.80 -1.03
C SER A 78 12.72 -4.11 -2.26
N GLN A 79 13.22 -2.91 -2.55
CA GLN A 79 12.90 -2.19 -3.78
C GLN A 79 13.31 -2.98 -5.03
N PHE A 80 14.31 -3.83 -4.92
CA PHE A 80 14.76 -4.67 -6.04
C PHE A 80 13.78 -5.81 -6.30
N SER A 81 13.24 -6.42 -5.25
CA SER A 81 12.18 -7.43 -5.36
C SER A 81 10.92 -6.82 -5.95
N HIS A 82 10.51 -5.65 -5.47
CA HIS A 82 9.35 -4.93 -6.01
C HIS A 82 9.53 -4.64 -7.50
N ASN A 83 10.71 -4.19 -7.89
CA ASN A 83 10.99 -3.90 -9.28
C ASN A 83 10.94 -5.15 -10.16
N ALA A 84 11.50 -6.26 -9.69
CA ALA A 84 11.45 -7.53 -10.40
C ALA A 84 10.02 -8.03 -10.57
N TRP A 85 9.20 -7.94 -9.52
CA TRP A 85 7.79 -8.36 -9.56
C TRP A 85 6.97 -7.49 -10.49
N ARG A 86 7.21 -6.20 -10.47
CA ARG A 86 6.60 -5.22 -11.35
C ARG A 86 6.95 -5.47 -12.83
N ASN A 87 8.15 -5.97 -13.09
CA ASN A 87 8.63 -6.28 -14.45
C ASN A 87 8.29 -7.73 -14.88
N THR A 88 7.60 -8.48 -14.05
CA THR A 88 7.11 -9.81 -14.38
C THR A 88 5.68 -9.72 -14.90
N ALA A 89 5.40 -10.38 -16.03
CA ALA A 89 4.08 -10.36 -16.62
C ALA A 89 3.03 -11.03 -15.72
N ILE A 90 1.79 -10.60 -15.80
CA ILE A 90 0.69 -11.15 -14.99
C ILE A 90 0.53 -12.63 -15.22
N GLU A 91 0.61 -13.10 -16.46
CA GLU A 91 0.51 -14.51 -16.81
C GLU A 91 1.67 -15.35 -16.24
N ASP A 92 2.77 -14.72 -15.84
CA ASP A 92 3.93 -15.37 -15.26
C ASP A 92 3.99 -15.22 -13.72
N GLY A 93 2.89 -14.81 -13.10
CA GLY A 93 2.81 -14.63 -11.66
C GLY A 93 3.22 -13.25 -11.16
N GLY A 94 3.46 -12.32 -12.06
CA GLY A 94 3.79 -10.94 -11.72
C GLY A 94 2.56 -10.06 -11.56
N ILE A 95 2.81 -8.77 -11.33
CA ILE A 95 1.76 -7.76 -11.20
C ILE A 95 1.71 -6.80 -12.39
N GLY A 96 2.67 -6.89 -13.29
CA GLY A 96 2.82 -5.92 -14.36
C GLY A 96 3.31 -4.57 -13.82
N GLN A 97 3.38 -3.58 -14.67
CA GLN A 97 3.90 -2.27 -14.29
C GLN A 97 2.82 -1.40 -13.62
N VAL A 98 2.50 -1.73 -12.37
CA VAL A 98 1.54 -0.93 -11.59
C VAL A 98 2.02 0.52 -11.49
N LYS A 99 1.09 1.46 -11.53
CA LYS A 99 1.39 2.89 -11.64
C LYS A 99 1.38 3.63 -10.31
N TYR A 100 1.44 2.92 -9.21
CA TYR A 100 1.54 3.50 -7.87
C TYR A 100 2.83 3.02 -7.20
N PRO A 101 3.33 3.75 -6.19
CA PRO A 101 4.57 3.37 -5.51
C PRO A 101 4.44 2.07 -4.73
N LEU A 102 5.51 1.27 -4.77
CA LEU A 102 5.69 0.10 -3.90
C LEU A 102 6.84 0.39 -2.95
N VAL A 103 6.54 0.49 -1.68
CA VAL A 103 7.50 0.87 -0.63
C VAL A 103 8.16 -0.36 -0.04
N ALA A 104 9.48 -0.28 0.14
CA ALA A 104 10.30 -1.36 0.67
C ALA A 104 10.50 -1.19 2.18
N ASP A 105 9.70 -1.91 2.97
CA ASP A 105 9.79 -1.87 4.43
C ASP A 105 10.73 -2.96 4.97
N VAL A 106 11.95 -3.00 4.45
CA VAL A 106 12.94 -4.03 4.78
C VAL A 106 13.25 -4.07 6.28
N LYS A 107 13.22 -2.93 6.94
CA LYS A 107 13.50 -2.83 8.38
C LYS A 107 12.27 -3.09 9.25
N HIS A 108 11.13 -3.33 8.67
CA HIS A 108 9.85 -3.55 9.37
C HIS A 108 9.38 -2.35 10.21
N GLU A 109 9.97 -1.19 10.03
CA GLU A 109 9.60 0.00 10.81
C GLU A 109 8.19 0.50 10.48
N ILE A 110 7.81 0.41 9.21
CA ILE A 110 6.50 0.90 8.74
C ILE A 110 5.38 -0.03 9.22
N CYS A 111 5.52 -1.34 9.00
CA CYS A 111 4.49 -2.29 9.44
C CYS A 111 4.35 -2.31 10.97
N LYS A 112 5.42 -2.07 11.70
CA LYS A 112 5.35 -1.91 13.16
C LYS A 112 4.62 -0.62 13.54
N ALA A 113 4.93 0.49 12.89
CA ALA A 113 4.28 1.78 13.17
C ALA A 113 2.77 1.74 12.92
N TYR A 114 2.34 1.02 11.87
CA TYR A 114 0.92 0.83 11.55
C TYR A 114 0.29 -0.36 12.29
N ASP A 115 1.07 -1.04 13.12
CA ASP A 115 0.65 -2.18 13.93
C ASP A 115 0.03 -3.31 13.09
N VAL A 116 0.71 -3.65 12.00
CA VAL A 116 0.29 -4.74 11.09
C VAL A 116 1.37 -5.80 10.89
N GLU A 117 2.41 -5.82 11.71
CA GLU A 117 3.42 -6.87 11.64
C GLU A 117 2.90 -8.16 12.29
N HIS A 118 2.96 -9.27 11.55
CA HIS A 118 2.60 -10.57 12.11
C HIS A 118 3.65 -10.97 13.15
N PRO A 119 3.24 -11.30 14.40
CA PRO A 119 4.19 -11.49 15.50
C PRO A 119 5.15 -12.66 15.33
N GLU A 120 4.79 -13.68 14.54
CA GLU A 120 5.60 -14.86 14.35
C GLU A 120 6.24 -14.92 12.97
N ALA A 121 5.48 -14.59 11.92
CA ALA A 121 5.93 -14.72 10.54
C ALA A 121 6.85 -13.57 10.10
N GLY A 122 6.85 -12.43 10.78
CA GLY A 122 7.70 -11.29 10.43
C GLY A 122 7.31 -10.61 9.13
N VAL A 123 6.12 -10.87 8.61
CA VAL A 123 5.57 -10.19 7.42
C VAL A 123 4.41 -9.31 7.86
N ALA A 124 3.95 -8.44 6.97
CA ALA A 124 2.76 -7.63 7.27
C ALA A 124 1.49 -8.47 7.13
N PHE A 125 0.52 -8.22 8.01
CA PHE A 125 -0.86 -8.62 7.76
C PHE A 125 -1.38 -7.88 6.53
N ARG A 126 -2.50 -8.34 5.97
CA ARG A 126 -3.18 -7.67 4.87
C ARG A 126 -4.00 -6.52 5.43
N GLY A 127 -3.44 -5.33 5.40
CA GLY A 127 -4.06 -4.14 5.98
C GLY A 127 -4.24 -3.04 4.95
N SER A 128 -5.30 -2.24 5.12
CA SER A 128 -5.51 -1.05 4.31
C SER A 128 -6.00 0.08 5.20
N PHE A 129 -5.45 1.26 4.96
CA PHE A 129 -5.72 2.46 5.74
C PHE A 129 -6.12 3.58 4.80
N LEU A 130 -7.29 4.18 5.04
CA LEU A 130 -7.72 5.38 4.32
C LEU A 130 -7.34 6.59 5.17
N ILE A 131 -6.57 7.50 4.60
CA ILE A 131 -6.01 8.65 5.28
C ILE A 131 -6.51 9.91 4.57
N ASP A 132 -7.02 10.89 5.32
CA ASP A 132 -7.55 12.11 4.73
C ASP A 132 -6.43 13.13 4.39
N GLU A 133 -6.81 14.25 3.79
CA GLU A 133 -5.85 15.27 3.39
C GLU A 133 -5.17 15.98 4.56
N ASP A 134 -5.67 15.83 5.78
CA ASP A 134 -5.04 16.34 7.00
C ASP A 134 -4.10 15.32 7.65
N GLY A 135 -3.99 14.14 7.04
CA GLY A 135 -3.12 13.08 7.53
C GLY A 135 -3.74 12.19 8.61
N LEU A 136 -5.05 12.30 8.86
CA LEU A 136 -5.74 11.50 9.86
C LEU A 136 -6.26 10.19 9.25
N VAL A 137 -6.07 9.08 9.97
CA VAL A 137 -6.63 7.78 9.58
C VAL A 137 -8.13 7.82 9.78
N ARG A 138 -8.90 7.55 8.74
CA ARG A 138 -10.36 7.57 8.79
C ARG A 138 -10.99 6.19 8.73
N HIS A 139 -10.27 5.21 8.23
CA HIS A 139 -10.76 3.84 8.09
C HIS A 139 -9.58 2.90 8.07
N GLN A 140 -9.72 1.74 8.69
CA GLN A 140 -8.72 0.69 8.58
C GLN A 140 -9.40 -0.68 8.52
N VAL A 141 -8.81 -1.57 7.73
CA VAL A 141 -9.17 -2.99 7.67
C VAL A 141 -7.88 -3.77 7.79
N VAL A 142 -7.82 -4.70 8.72
CA VAL A 142 -6.65 -5.59 8.88
C VAL A 142 -7.16 -7.02 8.88
N ASN A 143 -6.71 -7.79 7.90
CA ASN A 143 -7.08 -9.19 7.74
C ASN A 143 -5.87 -10.10 7.95
N ASP A 144 -6.12 -11.32 8.39
CA ASP A 144 -5.10 -12.34 8.47
C ASP A 144 -4.58 -12.70 7.07
N LEU A 145 -3.44 -13.37 7.00
CA LEU A 145 -2.69 -13.63 5.77
C LEU A 145 -3.50 -14.27 4.63
N PRO A 146 -4.44 -15.20 4.88
CA PRO A 146 -5.20 -15.81 3.79
C PRO A 146 -6.34 -14.96 3.24
N LEU A 147 -6.67 -13.80 3.85
CA LEU A 147 -7.83 -12.98 3.50
C LEU A 147 -7.42 -11.66 2.85
N ALA A 148 -7.64 -11.50 1.55
CA ALA A 148 -7.36 -10.25 0.85
C ALA A 148 -8.33 -9.14 1.23
N VAL A 149 -7.85 -7.88 1.27
CA VAL A 149 -8.68 -6.71 1.52
C VAL A 149 -9.43 -6.33 0.23
N SER A 150 -10.73 -5.98 0.36
CA SER A 150 -11.53 -5.58 -0.78
C SER A 150 -11.33 -4.09 -1.12
N TYR A 151 -10.81 -3.81 -2.31
CA TYR A 151 -10.70 -2.42 -2.78
C TYR A 151 -12.07 -1.75 -2.95
N THR A 152 -13.11 -2.53 -3.26
CA THR A 152 -14.47 -2.02 -3.40
C THR A 152 -14.98 -1.41 -2.09
N HIS A 153 -14.65 -2.04 -0.98
CA HIS A 153 -14.98 -1.55 0.35
C HIS A 153 -14.30 -0.20 0.64
N LEU A 154 -13.03 -0.09 0.32
CA LEU A 154 -12.28 1.17 0.47
C LEU A 154 -12.84 2.27 -0.42
N ARG A 155 -13.23 1.94 -1.64
CA ARG A 155 -13.81 2.90 -2.57
C ARG A 155 -15.13 3.48 -2.05
N ALA A 156 -15.96 2.66 -1.41
CA ALA A 156 -17.20 3.12 -0.81
C ALA A 156 -16.94 4.14 0.31
N HIS A 157 -15.92 3.91 1.13
CA HIS A 157 -15.50 4.85 2.17
C HIS A 157 -14.92 6.14 1.60
N GLU A 158 -14.14 6.03 0.53
CA GLU A 158 -13.59 7.18 -0.19
C GLU A 158 -14.69 8.14 -0.63
N THR A 159 -15.78 7.63 -1.20
CA THR A 159 -16.87 8.48 -1.68
C THR A 159 -17.64 9.15 -0.56
N SER A 160 -17.66 8.59 0.64
CA SER A 160 -18.36 9.17 1.78
C SER A 160 -17.68 10.39 2.36
N TYR A 161 -16.43 10.66 1.99
CA TYR A 161 -15.68 11.84 2.45
C TYR A 161 -15.70 13.00 1.43
N ASP A 162 -16.30 12.78 0.31
CA ASP A 162 -16.47 13.81 -0.72
C ASP A 162 -17.73 14.63 -0.43
#